data_f4f573a7235accc0e7b69095a2131ceb
#
_entry.id   f4f573a7235accc0e7b69095a2131ceb
#
_cell.length_a   1.000
_cell.length_b   1.000
_cell.length_c   1.000
_cell.angle_alpha   90.00
_cell.angle_beta   90.00
_cell.angle_gamma   90.00
#
_symmetry.space_group_name_H-M   'P 1'
#
loop_
_entity.id
_entity.type
_entity.pdbx_description
1 polymer ?
#
loop_
_entity_poly.entity_id
_entity_poly.type
_entity_poly.pdbx_seq_one_letter_code
_entity_poly.pdbx_strand_id
1 'polypeptide(L)'
;MTEPISPGVSIQEFGQPHSIQGLSTSVAGFVGPTHSGPLVLPDAPLTSFADFERIYGGPQPIQFEDAPPMPNFMWHAARAFFSNGGTSLYVSRVFSGAATAGSDGRRPSPADYAGAVDPVTNRK
;
A
#
# COMPACT_ATOMS: atom_id res chain seq x y z
N MET A 1 16.00 -45.17 -40.30
CA MET A 1 15.29 -43.87 -40.40
C MET A 1 14.24 -43.98 -41.48
N THR A 2 13.03 -44.17 -41.08
CA THR A 2 11.91 -44.32 -42.00
C THR A 2 11.13 -43.03 -42.01
N GLU A 3 11.20 -42.32 -43.11
CA GLU A 3 10.27 -41.23 -43.33
C GLU A 3 8.87 -41.78 -43.60
N PRO A 4 7.83 -41.18 -43.06
CA PRO A 4 6.47 -41.60 -43.34
C PRO A 4 6.14 -41.30 -44.79
N ILE A 5 5.95 -42.36 -45.61
CA ILE A 5 5.63 -42.27 -47.04
C ILE A 5 4.14 -42.09 -47.27
N SER A 6 3.32 -42.21 -46.25
CA SER A 6 1.87 -41.98 -46.34
C SER A 6 1.49 -40.53 -46.03
N PRO A 7 0.58 -39.92 -46.81
CA PRO A 7 0.03 -38.64 -46.46
C PRO A 7 -0.74 -38.75 -45.15
N GLY A 8 -0.21 -38.15 -44.13
CA GLY A 8 -0.81 -38.08 -42.80
C GLY A 8 -0.68 -36.68 -42.23
N VAL A 9 -1.67 -36.29 -41.48
CA VAL A 9 -1.60 -35.03 -40.71
C VAL A 9 -0.87 -35.36 -39.42
N SER A 10 0.38 -34.89 -39.27
CA SER A 10 1.07 -34.95 -38.00
C SER A 10 0.80 -33.63 -37.25
N ILE A 11 0.03 -33.73 -36.20
CA ILE A 11 -0.17 -32.59 -35.28
C ILE A 11 1.02 -32.63 -34.31
N GLN A 12 1.95 -31.71 -34.46
CA GLN A 12 2.92 -31.41 -33.42
C GLN A 12 2.29 -30.39 -32.50
N GLU A 13 1.83 -30.87 -31.36
CA GLU A 13 1.42 -30.00 -30.26
C GLU A 13 2.70 -29.43 -29.64
N PHE A 14 3.08 -28.24 -30.02
CA PHE A 14 4.03 -27.43 -29.25
C PHE A 14 3.32 -26.92 -27.99
N GLY A 15 2.98 -27.85 -27.09
CA GLY A 15 2.56 -27.55 -25.77
C GLY A 15 3.72 -26.94 -25.00
N GLN A 16 3.97 -25.66 -25.21
CA GLN A 16 4.69 -24.92 -24.19
C GLN A 16 3.74 -24.85 -22.99
N PRO A 17 4.15 -25.40 -21.85
CA PRO A 17 3.38 -25.16 -20.64
C PRO A 17 3.41 -23.64 -20.41
N HIS A 18 2.33 -22.98 -20.76
CA HIS A 18 2.08 -21.63 -20.27
C HIS A 18 1.82 -21.76 -18.78
N SER A 19 2.88 -21.93 -18.03
CA SER A 19 2.87 -21.68 -16.61
C SER A 19 2.52 -20.20 -16.47
N ILE A 20 1.28 -19.92 -16.11
CA ILE A 20 0.92 -18.62 -15.61
C ILE A 20 1.73 -18.48 -14.33
N GLN A 21 2.86 -17.78 -14.41
CA GLN A 21 3.59 -17.40 -13.21
C GLN A 21 2.64 -16.56 -12.38
N GLY A 22 2.23 -17.13 -11.25
CA GLY A 22 1.47 -16.38 -10.29
C GLY A 22 2.23 -15.09 -9.98
N LEU A 23 1.60 -13.95 -10.24
CA LEU A 23 2.11 -12.67 -9.76
C LEU A 23 2.30 -12.80 -8.26
N SER A 24 3.48 -12.49 -7.77
CA SER A 24 3.76 -12.46 -6.35
C SER A 24 2.81 -11.46 -5.69
N THR A 25 1.81 -11.95 -4.99
CA THR A 25 0.88 -11.13 -4.19
C THR A 25 1.51 -10.67 -2.87
N SER A 26 2.80 -10.86 -2.72
CA SER A 26 3.55 -10.51 -1.52
C SER A 26 3.87 -9.01 -1.41
N VAL A 27 3.56 -8.23 -2.44
CA VAL A 27 3.71 -6.77 -2.45
C VAL A 27 2.34 -6.12 -2.56
N ALA A 28 2.02 -5.20 -1.65
CA ALA A 28 0.76 -4.47 -1.66
C ALA A 28 0.95 -2.97 -1.38
N GLY A 29 -0.02 -2.18 -1.80
CA GLY A 29 -0.13 -0.77 -1.45
C GLY A 29 -1.46 -0.51 -0.73
N PHE A 30 -1.39 0.12 0.44
CA PHE A 30 -2.55 0.51 1.21
C PHE A 30 -2.66 2.03 1.27
N VAL A 31 -3.88 2.54 1.17
CA VAL A 31 -4.20 3.96 1.29
C VAL A 31 -5.26 4.12 2.36
N GLY A 32 -5.00 4.97 3.34
CA GLY A 32 -5.97 5.21 4.41
C GLY A 32 -5.41 5.99 5.59
N PRO A 33 -6.27 6.26 6.59
CA PRO A 33 -5.88 7.00 7.77
C PRO A 33 -5.02 6.13 8.71
N THR A 34 -4.08 6.79 9.38
CA THR A 34 -3.23 6.21 10.42
C THR A 34 -3.01 7.22 11.54
N HIS A 35 -2.61 6.77 12.72
CA HIS A 35 -2.33 7.66 13.84
C HIS A 35 -1.13 8.57 13.61
N SER A 36 -0.08 8.02 13.03
CA SER A 36 1.17 8.71 12.76
C SER A 36 1.72 8.29 11.40
N GLY A 37 2.87 8.77 11.04
CA GLY A 37 3.58 8.36 9.85
C GLY A 37 3.83 9.50 8.87
N PRO A 38 4.68 9.26 7.88
CA PRO A 38 5.03 10.24 6.87
C PRO A 38 3.82 10.60 6.00
N LEU A 39 3.77 11.84 5.55
CA LEU A 39 2.76 12.35 4.63
C LEU A 39 3.09 12.05 3.17
N VAL A 40 4.35 11.80 2.90
CA VAL A 40 4.85 11.41 1.58
C VAL A 40 5.05 9.91 1.55
N LEU A 41 4.73 9.28 0.44
CA LEU A 41 4.95 7.85 0.27
C LEU A 41 6.44 7.54 0.47
N PRO A 42 6.80 6.64 1.39
CA PRO A 42 8.20 6.26 1.59
C PRO A 42 8.79 5.60 0.34
N ASP A 43 10.06 5.85 0.08
CA ASP A 43 10.77 5.22 -1.04
C ASP A 43 10.95 3.71 -0.83
N ALA A 44 11.01 3.27 0.43
CA ALA A 44 11.17 1.86 0.77
C ALA A 44 9.86 1.27 1.34
N PRO A 45 9.50 0.04 0.95
CA PRO A 45 8.37 -0.65 1.53
C PRO A 45 8.64 -1.09 2.96
N LEU A 46 7.58 -1.25 3.71
CA LEU A 46 7.61 -1.93 5.00
C LEU A 46 7.79 -3.44 4.79
N THR A 47 8.69 -4.04 5.53
CA THR A 47 8.99 -5.47 5.43
C THR A 47 8.51 -6.28 6.63
N SER A 48 8.02 -5.61 7.66
CA SER A 48 7.48 -6.26 8.85
C SER A 48 6.30 -5.49 9.45
N PHE A 49 5.45 -6.21 10.17
CA PHE A 49 4.34 -5.60 10.90
C PHE A 49 4.83 -4.72 12.05
N ALA A 50 5.94 -5.07 12.69
CA ALA A 50 6.53 -4.27 13.74
C ALA A 50 7.00 -2.88 13.26
N ASP A 51 7.53 -2.82 12.04
CA ASP A 51 7.89 -1.54 11.40
C ASP A 51 6.64 -0.70 11.11
N PHE A 52 5.54 -1.34 10.70
CA PHE A 52 4.27 -0.65 10.52
C PHE A 52 3.80 -0.01 11.84
N GLU A 53 3.77 -0.76 12.94
CA GLU A 53 3.34 -0.22 14.24
C GLU A 53 4.24 0.92 14.74
N ARG A 54 5.54 0.78 14.54
CA ARG A 54 6.50 1.81 14.95
C ARG A 54 6.33 3.13 14.19
N ILE A 55 6.00 3.07 12.91
CA ILE A 55 5.90 4.25 12.03
C ILE A 55 4.48 4.83 12.02
N TYR A 56 3.47 3.97 11.89
CA TYR A 56 2.08 4.38 11.66
C TYR A 56 1.17 4.28 12.88
N GLY A 57 1.67 3.70 13.96
CA GLY A 57 0.96 3.60 15.24
C GLY A 57 0.23 2.28 15.44
N GLY A 58 -0.38 2.15 16.61
CA GLY A 58 -1.01 0.93 17.10
C GLY A 58 -2.50 0.80 16.74
N PRO A 59 -3.20 -0.13 17.43
CA PRO A 59 -4.58 -0.50 17.13
C PRO A 59 -5.63 0.49 17.63
N GLN A 60 -5.24 1.59 18.28
CA GLN A 60 -6.17 2.53 18.88
C GLN A 60 -7.16 3.07 17.83
N PRO A 61 -8.42 3.34 18.22
CA PRO A 61 -9.38 3.96 17.34
C PRO A 61 -8.90 5.29 16.78
N ILE A 62 -9.23 5.58 15.54
CA ILE A 62 -8.92 6.86 14.89
C ILE A 62 -10.15 7.75 15.02
N GLN A 63 -9.94 9.01 15.38
CA GLN A 63 -10.99 10.00 15.45
C GLN A 63 -10.67 11.17 14.52
N PHE A 64 -11.64 11.55 13.71
CA PHE A 64 -11.59 12.74 12.86
C PHE A 64 -12.49 13.79 13.48
N GLU A 65 -11.94 14.94 13.81
CA GLU A 65 -12.65 16.12 14.38
C GLU A 65 -13.92 15.77 15.18
N ASP A 66 -15.08 16.05 14.61
CA ASP A 66 -16.38 15.82 15.26
C ASP A 66 -16.98 14.43 15.00
N ALA A 67 -16.27 13.56 14.30
CA ALA A 67 -16.74 12.21 14.03
C ALA A 67 -16.55 11.27 15.25
N PRO A 68 -17.43 10.29 15.45
CA PRO A 68 -17.21 9.28 16.47
C PRO A 68 -15.94 8.47 16.18
N PRO A 69 -15.27 7.96 17.23
CA PRO A 69 -14.11 7.12 17.05
C PRO A 69 -14.44 5.90 16.19
N MET A 70 -13.59 5.62 15.21
CA MET A 70 -13.73 4.46 14.33
C MET A 70 -12.56 3.50 14.49
N PRO A 71 -12.77 2.19 14.26
CA PRO A 71 -11.68 1.23 14.32
C PRO A 71 -10.56 1.59 13.32
N ASN A 72 -9.33 1.36 13.74
CA ASN A 72 -8.17 1.53 12.85
C ASN A 72 -8.08 0.37 11.86
N PHE A 73 -8.85 0.45 10.78
CA PHE A 73 -8.89 -0.58 9.74
C PHE A 73 -7.53 -0.79 9.07
N MET A 74 -6.73 0.27 8.95
CA MET A 74 -5.39 0.19 8.36
C MET A 74 -4.48 -0.74 9.18
N TRP A 75 -4.52 -0.64 10.51
CA TRP A 75 -3.75 -1.52 11.38
C TRP A 75 -4.15 -2.98 11.23
N HIS A 76 -5.47 -3.25 11.20
CA HIS A 76 -5.99 -4.61 11.02
C HIS A 76 -5.64 -5.18 9.65
N ALA A 77 -5.73 -4.37 8.60
CA ALA A 77 -5.37 -4.77 7.24
C ALA A 77 -3.88 -5.08 7.11
N ALA A 78 -3.01 -4.24 7.66
CA ALA A 78 -1.57 -4.46 7.64
C ALA A 78 -1.19 -5.73 8.41
N ARG A 79 -1.80 -5.95 9.60
CA ARG A 79 -1.60 -7.17 10.37
C ARG A 79 -2.01 -8.41 9.58
N ALA A 80 -3.20 -8.39 8.96
CA ALA A 80 -3.68 -9.49 8.15
C ALA A 80 -2.76 -9.77 6.95
N PHE A 81 -2.28 -8.72 6.28
CA PHE A 81 -1.37 -8.85 5.15
C PHE A 81 -0.07 -9.57 5.53
N PHE A 82 0.62 -9.13 6.58
CA PHE A 82 1.85 -9.77 7.03
C PHE A 82 1.61 -11.17 7.61
N SER A 83 0.49 -11.39 8.31
CA SER A 83 0.13 -12.71 8.85
C SER A 83 -0.16 -13.75 7.75
N ASN A 84 -0.59 -13.30 6.57
CA ASN A 84 -0.85 -14.16 5.42
C ASN A 84 0.34 -14.27 4.45
N GLY A 85 1.52 -13.87 4.87
CA GLY A 85 2.74 -14.03 4.09
C GLY A 85 3.10 -12.86 3.18
N GLY A 86 2.49 -11.70 3.36
CA GLY A 86 2.92 -10.47 2.70
C GLY A 86 4.34 -10.08 3.08
N THR A 87 5.14 -9.65 2.13
CA THR A 87 6.57 -9.35 2.34
C THR A 87 6.91 -7.88 2.19
N SER A 88 6.12 -7.13 1.44
CA SER A 88 6.41 -5.73 1.14
C SER A 88 5.13 -4.91 1.09
N LEU A 89 5.02 -3.92 1.96
CA LEU A 89 3.83 -3.06 2.06
C LEU A 89 4.20 -1.60 1.89
N TYR A 90 3.59 -0.95 0.91
CA TYR A 90 3.61 0.51 0.79
C TYR A 90 2.36 1.08 1.44
N VAL A 91 2.52 2.12 2.24
CA VAL A 91 1.41 2.79 2.93
C VAL A 91 1.39 4.26 2.56
N SER A 92 0.29 4.70 1.96
CA SER A 92 0.00 6.11 1.71
C SER A 92 -1.01 6.61 2.73
N ARG A 93 -0.57 7.54 3.57
CA ARG A 93 -1.39 8.09 4.63
C ARG A 93 -2.37 9.14 4.11
N VAL A 94 -3.63 9.00 4.51
CA VAL A 94 -4.65 10.04 4.30
C VAL A 94 -4.91 10.76 5.62
N PHE A 95 -4.98 12.08 5.56
CA PHE A 95 -5.30 12.92 6.71
C PHE A 95 -6.17 14.11 6.26
N SER A 96 -6.93 14.69 7.17
CA SER A 96 -7.63 15.92 6.88
C SER A 96 -6.73 17.12 7.15
N GLY A 97 -6.81 18.16 6.33
CA GLY A 97 -5.97 19.36 6.46
C GLY A 97 -6.14 20.14 7.77
N ALA A 98 -7.23 19.90 8.49
CA ALA A 98 -7.47 20.45 9.82
C ALA A 98 -6.89 19.57 10.94
N ALA A 99 -6.74 18.28 10.65
CA ALA A 99 -6.14 17.36 11.61
C ALA A 99 -4.65 17.29 11.37
N THR A 100 -3.98 17.82 12.21
CA THR A 100 -2.75 17.41 12.78
C THR A 100 -1.99 16.35 12.06
N ALA A 101 -0.92 16.71 11.62
CA ALA A 101 0.25 16.32 12.27
C ALA A 101 1.14 15.42 11.54
N GLY A 102 2.30 15.86 11.50
CA GLY A 102 3.50 15.11 11.23
C GLY A 102 3.64 13.85 12.10
N SER A 103 4.64 13.08 11.81
CA SER A 103 5.01 11.83 12.51
C SER A 103 5.23 11.99 14.02
N ASP A 104 5.30 13.22 14.50
CA ASP A 104 5.47 13.59 15.91
C ASP A 104 4.17 13.94 16.63
N GLY A 105 3.02 13.74 15.99
CA GLY A 105 1.72 14.13 16.54
C GLY A 105 1.48 15.65 16.57
N ARG A 106 2.39 16.41 16.01
CA ARG A 106 2.34 17.85 15.99
C ARG A 106 1.50 18.37 14.83
N ARG A 107 0.72 19.39 15.08
CA ARG A 107 -0.04 20.08 14.04
C ARG A 107 0.93 20.65 13.00
N PRO A 108 0.72 20.37 11.69
CA PRO A 108 1.57 20.98 10.67
C PRO A 108 1.53 22.50 10.79
N SER A 109 2.68 23.10 10.75
CA SER A 109 2.81 24.55 10.71
C SER A 109 2.56 25.03 9.27
N PRO A 110 2.21 26.33 9.09
CA PRO A 110 2.12 26.91 7.75
C PRO A 110 3.39 26.72 6.90
N ALA A 111 4.54 26.54 7.54
CA ALA A 111 5.81 26.31 6.87
C ALA A 111 5.88 24.91 6.23
N ASP A 112 5.16 23.92 6.77
CA ASP A 112 5.12 22.57 6.22
C ASP A 112 4.35 22.50 4.89
N TYR A 113 3.58 23.54 4.60
CA TYR A 113 2.87 23.73 3.32
C TYR A 113 3.56 24.73 2.40
N ALA A 114 4.76 25.19 2.75
CA ALA A 114 5.50 26.14 1.94
C ALA A 114 5.81 25.54 0.55
N GLY A 115 5.08 25.99 -0.46
CA GLY A 115 5.17 25.46 -1.81
C GLY A 115 3.97 24.63 -2.27
N ALA A 116 3.07 24.25 -1.37
CA ALA A 116 1.80 23.66 -1.75
C ALA A 116 0.89 24.74 -2.39
N VAL A 117 0.35 24.45 -3.54
CA VAL A 117 -0.66 25.31 -4.17
C VAL A 117 -2.00 25.00 -3.52
N ASP A 118 -2.66 26.02 -2.99
CA ASP A 118 -4.01 25.87 -2.51
C ASP A 118 -4.96 25.51 -3.66
N PRO A 119 -5.57 24.33 -3.66
CA PRO A 119 -6.41 23.87 -4.77
C PRO A 119 -7.70 24.70 -4.91
N VAL A 120 -8.08 25.46 -3.88
CA VAL A 120 -9.31 26.25 -3.88
C VAL A 120 -9.05 27.65 -4.41
N THR A 121 -7.94 28.28 -4.05
CA THR A 121 -7.66 29.67 -4.39
C THR A 121 -6.61 29.84 -5.50
N ASN A 122 -5.93 28.77 -5.86
CA ASN A 122 -4.81 28.77 -6.82
C ASN A 122 -3.77 29.88 -6.52
N ARG A 123 -3.61 30.23 -5.24
CA ARG A 123 -2.61 31.16 -4.75
C ARG A 123 -1.44 30.40 -4.15
N LYS A 124 -0.25 30.88 -4.51
CA LYS A 124 1.00 30.44 -3.90
C LYS A 124 1.18 31.10 -2.54
#